data_7e8965902dad86f8f21e3d050ac2c23d
#
_entry.id   7e8965902dad86f8f21e3d050ac2c23d
#
_cell.length_a   1.000
_cell.length_b   1.000
_cell.length_c   1.000
_cell.angle_alpha   90.00
_cell.angle_beta   90.00
_cell.angle_gamma   90.00
#
_symmetry.space_group_name_H-M   'P 1'
#
loop_
_entity.id
_entity.type
_entity.pdbx_description
1 polymer ?
#
loop_
_entity_poly.entity_id
_entity_poly.type
_entity_poly.pdbx_seq_one_letter_code
_entity_poly.pdbx_strand_id
1 'polypeptide(L)'
;MRAWVRPKRGPASGALKLATDLPTPAVPMGSSPDVLIRVSHVSLQYTTEMIMKLIPSLPFAGPWIPEIELSGEVVAAGEGAPAELREPGTHVVAYQIVPSGALMGHGVLAEYVRFPASQVVRIDPTIDMASASGINCSGSVALRIVRTAGVREGQTVLVNGASGSAGSLVVQLCKLRGAKVVGVASGGNEAMVRGLGADEFIDYRKHDNLPAYLAQQYGTKPFDFLLDCVGTQALFTNSPAYLKPEGALVNIGALEGVLATIRNAIFNLFLPAWLGGVPRRYIMFSTPPERDYTVEVTRLIEEGRLRIPVDSVFEMEDAVGAYERIATKRARGKVVIKVWRD
;
A
#
# COMPACT_ATOMS: atom_id res chain seq x y z
N MET A 1 -12.45 -2.24 -24.92
CA MET A 1 -12.66 -1.89 -23.50
C MET A 1 -12.13 -0.50 -23.21
N ARG A 2 -12.63 0.15 -22.16
CA ARG A 2 -12.07 1.41 -21.66
C ARG A 2 -10.90 1.12 -20.71
N ALA A 3 -9.87 1.95 -20.78
CA ALA A 3 -8.77 1.95 -19.83
C ALA A 3 -8.08 3.32 -19.80
N TRP A 4 -7.51 3.69 -18.68
CA TRP A 4 -6.60 4.81 -18.61
C TRP A 4 -5.22 4.40 -19.11
N VAL A 5 -4.66 5.21 -20.00
CA VAL A 5 -3.34 4.98 -20.56
C VAL A 5 -2.44 6.18 -20.33
N ARG A 6 -1.15 5.92 -20.18
CA ARG A 6 -0.12 6.95 -20.02
C ARG A 6 0.76 7.03 -21.29
N PRO A 7 0.44 7.90 -22.25
CA PRO A 7 1.23 8.06 -23.47
C PRO A 7 2.59 8.75 -23.26
N LYS A 8 2.72 9.55 -22.18
CA LYS A 8 3.95 10.29 -21.87
C LYS A 8 4.19 10.37 -20.36
N ARG A 9 5.41 10.68 -19.95
CA ARG A 9 5.72 10.94 -18.53
C ARG A 9 5.12 12.28 -18.09
N GLY A 10 4.74 12.37 -16.82
CA GLY A 10 4.23 13.60 -16.21
C GLY A 10 3.28 13.32 -15.06
N PRO A 11 2.74 14.40 -14.44
CA PRO A 11 1.65 14.27 -13.48
C PRO A 11 0.40 13.73 -14.18
N ALA A 12 -0.48 13.07 -13.44
CA ALA A 12 -1.67 12.41 -13.98
C ALA A 12 -2.50 13.35 -14.88
N SER A 13 -2.70 14.61 -14.47
CA SER A 13 -3.47 15.62 -15.23
C SER A 13 -2.96 15.90 -16.65
N GLY A 14 -1.67 15.68 -16.90
CA GLY A 14 -1.08 15.90 -18.22
C GLY A 14 -0.60 14.63 -18.91
N ALA A 15 -0.51 13.52 -18.19
CA ALA A 15 0.09 12.28 -18.67
C ALA A 15 -0.95 11.18 -18.98
N LEU A 16 -2.12 11.21 -18.34
CA LEU A 16 -3.16 10.20 -18.50
C LEU A 16 -4.19 10.59 -19.57
N LYS A 17 -4.68 9.59 -20.28
CA LYS A 17 -5.77 9.71 -21.26
C LYS A 17 -6.68 8.48 -21.11
N LEU A 18 -7.99 8.71 -21.07
CA LEU A 18 -8.97 7.63 -21.15
C LEU A 18 -9.07 7.16 -22.61
N ALA A 19 -8.69 5.91 -22.86
CA ALA A 19 -8.88 5.22 -24.12
C ALA A 19 -10.19 4.39 -24.05
N THR A 20 -10.96 4.36 -25.11
CA THR A 20 -12.28 3.70 -25.16
C THR A 20 -12.32 2.49 -26.09
N ASP A 21 -11.26 2.26 -26.85
CA ASP A 21 -11.19 1.33 -27.98
C ASP A 21 -10.06 0.26 -27.83
N LEU A 22 -9.51 0.09 -26.62
CA LEU A 22 -8.51 -0.94 -26.41
C LEU A 22 -9.12 -2.34 -26.55
N PRO A 23 -8.35 -3.32 -27.08
CA PRO A 23 -8.82 -4.70 -27.15
C PRO A 23 -9.06 -5.23 -25.74
N THR A 24 -10.16 -5.95 -25.56
CA THR A 24 -10.39 -6.72 -24.32
C THR A 24 -9.43 -7.91 -24.29
N PRO A 25 -8.83 -8.23 -23.12
CA PRO A 25 -7.97 -9.41 -23.02
C PRO A 25 -8.71 -10.69 -23.44
N ALA A 26 -7.99 -11.58 -24.13
CA ALA A 26 -8.57 -12.83 -24.61
C ALA A 26 -9.06 -13.71 -23.44
N VAL A 27 -10.21 -14.35 -23.63
CA VAL A 27 -10.74 -15.33 -22.66
C VAL A 27 -9.74 -16.47 -22.50
N PRO A 28 -9.39 -16.86 -21.26
CA PRO A 28 -8.55 -18.03 -21.03
C PRO A 28 -9.23 -19.31 -21.52
N MET A 29 -8.49 -20.17 -22.20
CA MET A 29 -9.01 -21.42 -22.79
C MET A 29 -8.14 -22.61 -22.41
N GLY A 30 -8.75 -23.81 -22.42
CA GLY A 30 -8.08 -25.08 -22.15
C GLY A 30 -7.32 -25.06 -20.82
N SER A 31 -6.12 -25.62 -20.79
CA SER A 31 -5.27 -25.75 -19.60
C SER A 31 -4.62 -24.45 -19.12
N SER A 32 -5.02 -23.28 -19.64
CA SER A 32 -4.51 -21.98 -19.13
C SER A 32 -4.74 -21.84 -17.63
N PRO A 33 -3.75 -21.39 -16.85
CA PRO A 33 -3.94 -21.09 -15.42
C PRO A 33 -4.51 -19.68 -15.16
N ASP A 34 -4.86 -18.94 -16.22
CA ASP A 34 -5.24 -17.54 -16.10
C ASP A 34 -6.72 -17.35 -15.79
N VAL A 35 -7.01 -16.19 -15.24
CA VAL A 35 -8.36 -15.71 -14.90
C VAL A 35 -8.59 -14.36 -15.59
N LEU A 36 -9.71 -14.22 -16.28
CA LEU A 36 -10.21 -12.95 -16.80
C LEU A 36 -11.13 -12.32 -15.78
N ILE A 37 -10.80 -11.10 -15.36
CA ILE A 37 -11.50 -10.38 -14.30
C ILE A 37 -12.13 -9.13 -14.89
N ARG A 38 -13.42 -8.90 -14.59
CA ARG A 38 -14.11 -7.62 -14.72
C ARG A 38 -13.75 -6.78 -13.50
N VAL A 39 -13.09 -5.65 -13.73
CA VAL A 39 -12.60 -4.79 -12.65
C VAL A 39 -13.73 -3.98 -12.06
N SER A 40 -13.97 -4.13 -10.75
CA SER A 40 -14.93 -3.32 -10.01
C SER A 40 -14.28 -2.03 -9.50
N HIS A 41 -13.21 -2.16 -8.72
CA HIS A 41 -12.50 -1.03 -8.13
C HIS A 41 -10.98 -1.20 -8.24
N VAL A 42 -10.30 -0.08 -8.42
CA VAL A 42 -8.83 0.02 -8.44
C VAL A 42 -8.39 0.96 -7.33
N SER A 43 -7.49 0.53 -6.47
CA SER A 43 -6.95 1.42 -5.46
C SER A 43 -5.62 2.03 -5.89
N LEU A 44 -5.50 3.34 -5.71
CA LEU A 44 -4.34 4.10 -6.15
C LEU A 44 -3.14 3.93 -5.21
N GLN A 45 -1.95 3.91 -5.83
CA GLN A 45 -0.67 3.91 -5.14
C GLN A 45 0.06 5.23 -5.35
N TYR A 46 0.54 5.85 -4.27
CA TYR A 46 1.40 7.04 -4.39
C TYR A 46 2.68 6.75 -5.20
N THR A 47 3.18 5.53 -5.12
CA THR A 47 4.33 5.08 -5.90
C THR A 47 4.07 5.06 -7.41
N THR A 48 2.85 4.73 -7.85
CA THR A 48 2.48 4.79 -9.26
C THR A 48 2.53 6.23 -9.77
N GLU A 49 2.03 7.18 -9.00
CA GLU A 49 2.09 8.61 -9.33
C GLU A 49 3.56 9.11 -9.44
N MET A 50 4.44 8.66 -8.55
CA MET A 50 5.87 8.94 -8.64
C MET A 50 6.50 8.32 -9.90
N ILE A 51 6.19 7.05 -10.20
CA ILE A 51 6.71 6.35 -11.39
C ILE A 51 6.26 7.07 -12.66
N MET A 52 5.01 7.49 -12.74
CA MET A 52 4.49 8.27 -13.88
C MET A 52 5.28 9.54 -14.16
N LYS A 53 5.74 10.23 -13.12
CA LYS A 53 6.54 11.46 -13.24
C LYS A 53 8.00 11.21 -13.62
N LEU A 54 8.58 10.09 -13.17
CA LEU A 54 10.01 9.84 -13.28
C LEU A 54 10.39 9.01 -14.51
N ILE A 55 9.63 7.96 -14.81
CA ILE A 55 9.99 6.99 -15.84
C ILE A 55 9.40 7.41 -17.19
N PRO A 56 10.20 7.54 -18.26
CA PRO A 56 9.68 7.80 -19.60
C PRO A 56 8.83 6.62 -20.09
N SER A 57 7.84 6.90 -20.96
CA SER A 57 7.12 5.87 -21.67
C SER A 57 8.04 5.22 -22.72
N LEU A 58 8.09 3.90 -22.74
CA LEU A 58 8.88 3.16 -23.71
C LEU A 58 8.05 3.00 -24.98
N PRO A 59 8.53 3.47 -26.14
CA PRO A 59 7.73 3.51 -27.38
C PRO A 59 7.36 2.12 -27.92
N PHE A 60 8.05 1.07 -27.50
CA PHE A 60 7.82 -0.32 -27.90
C PHE A 60 7.02 -1.15 -26.88
N ALA A 61 6.66 -0.58 -25.74
CA ALA A 61 5.95 -1.32 -24.67
C ALA A 61 4.42 -1.26 -24.79
N GLY A 62 3.87 -0.66 -25.85
CA GLY A 62 2.42 -0.47 -25.97
C GLY A 62 1.86 0.62 -25.04
N PRO A 63 0.53 0.75 -24.95
CA PRO A 63 -0.09 1.69 -24.05
C PRO A 63 0.15 1.27 -22.60
N TRP A 64 0.75 2.17 -21.78
CA TRP A 64 1.02 1.90 -20.39
C TRP A 64 -0.24 2.18 -19.54
N ILE A 65 -0.88 1.12 -19.06
CA ILE A 65 -2.01 1.19 -18.13
C ILE A 65 -1.45 1.29 -16.71
N PRO A 66 -1.88 2.27 -15.90
CA PRO A 66 -1.37 2.42 -14.53
C PRO A 66 -2.06 1.49 -13.54
N GLU A 67 -1.56 1.55 -12.28
CA GLU A 67 -1.99 0.85 -11.08
C GLU A 67 -1.72 -0.65 -11.08
N ILE A 68 -1.76 -1.23 -9.87
CA ILE A 68 -1.25 -2.58 -9.65
C ILE A 68 -2.17 -3.46 -8.80
N GLU A 69 -3.22 -2.93 -8.18
CA GLU A 69 -4.13 -3.74 -7.37
C GLU A 69 -5.59 -3.38 -7.64
N LEU A 70 -6.44 -4.38 -7.56
CA LEU A 70 -7.87 -4.26 -7.85
C LEU A 70 -8.71 -5.19 -6.99
N SER A 71 -10.01 -4.91 -6.98
CA SER A 71 -11.08 -5.86 -6.70
C SER A 71 -11.98 -6.01 -7.93
N GLY A 72 -12.59 -7.16 -8.12
CA GLY A 72 -13.42 -7.42 -9.28
C GLY A 72 -14.11 -8.78 -9.22
N GLU A 73 -14.66 -9.17 -10.34
CA GLU A 73 -15.37 -10.44 -10.50
C GLU A 73 -14.76 -11.27 -11.63
N VAL A 74 -14.68 -12.56 -11.41
CA VAL A 74 -14.27 -13.50 -12.46
C VAL A 74 -15.31 -13.50 -13.57
N VAL A 75 -14.86 -13.33 -14.80
CA VAL A 75 -15.67 -13.48 -16.03
C VAL A 75 -15.47 -14.86 -16.62
N ALA A 76 -14.23 -15.30 -16.67
CA ALA A 76 -13.85 -16.61 -17.17
C ALA A 76 -12.49 -17.03 -16.61
N ALA A 77 -12.24 -18.31 -16.53
CA ALA A 77 -10.95 -18.88 -16.16
C ALA A 77 -10.63 -20.10 -17.03
N GLY A 78 -9.35 -20.35 -17.25
CA GLY A 78 -8.92 -21.58 -17.89
C GLY A 78 -9.01 -22.79 -16.96
N GLU A 79 -9.01 -23.99 -17.50
CA GLU A 79 -9.10 -25.25 -16.76
C GLU A 79 -7.92 -25.47 -15.79
N GLY A 80 -6.77 -24.84 -16.05
CA GLY A 80 -5.59 -24.86 -15.18
C GLY A 80 -5.70 -23.95 -13.95
N ALA A 81 -6.72 -23.07 -13.86
CA ALA A 81 -6.96 -22.27 -12.68
C ALA A 81 -7.56 -23.13 -11.55
N PRO A 82 -7.33 -22.78 -10.26
CA PRO A 82 -8.00 -23.42 -9.12
C PRO A 82 -9.52 -23.39 -9.23
N ALA A 83 -10.19 -24.45 -8.73
CA ALA A 83 -11.64 -24.61 -8.87
C ALA A 83 -12.43 -23.43 -8.30
N GLU A 84 -11.97 -22.86 -7.18
CA GLU A 84 -12.60 -21.72 -6.51
C GLU A 84 -12.55 -20.40 -7.31
N LEU A 85 -11.77 -20.35 -8.40
CA LEU A 85 -11.65 -19.19 -9.30
C LEU A 85 -12.30 -19.42 -10.67
N ARG A 86 -12.99 -20.56 -10.90
CA ARG A 86 -13.55 -20.87 -12.22
C ARG A 86 -14.99 -20.40 -12.41
N GLU A 87 -15.71 -20.18 -11.32
CA GLU A 87 -17.11 -19.78 -11.38
C GLU A 87 -17.24 -18.29 -11.74
N PRO A 88 -17.91 -17.93 -12.85
CA PRO A 88 -18.21 -16.54 -13.17
C PRO A 88 -19.01 -15.86 -12.06
N GLY A 89 -18.70 -14.59 -11.78
CA GLY A 89 -19.28 -13.83 -10.66
C GLY A 89 -18.53 -14.02 -9.34
N THR A 90 -17.52 -14.89 -9.26
CA THR A 90 -16.69 -15.02 -8.05
C THR A 90 -15.97 -13.70 -7.76
N HIS A 91 -16.18 -13.16 -6.55
CA HIS A 91 -15.51 -11.95 -6.10
C HIS A 91 -14.03 -12.23 -5.80
N VAL A 92 -13.17 -11.38 -6.31
CA VAL A 92 -11.72 -11.55 -6.19
C VAL A 92 -10.99 -10.24 -5.96
N VAL A 93 -9.80 -10.35 -5.37
CA VAL A 93 -8.77 -9.33 -5.42
C VAL A 93 -7.58 -9.84 -6.19
N ALA A 94 -6.95 -8.97 -6.95
CA ALA A 94 -5.78 -9.32 -7.75
C ALA A 94 -4.73 -8.20 -7.75
N TYR A 95 -3.50 -8.56 -8.04
CA TYR A 95 -2.39 -7.61 -8.10
C TYR A 95 -1.41 -7.92 -9.21
N GLN A 96 -0.83 -6.86 -9.77
CA GLN A 96 0.23 -6.93 -10.77
C GLN A 96 1.60 -6.96 -10.09
N ILE A 97 2.45 -7.92 -10.45
CA ILE A 97 3.81 -7.97 -9.94
C ILE A 97 4.65 -6.85 -10.56
N VAL A 98 5.26 -6.01 -9.70
CA VAL A 98 6.26 -5.01 -10.08
C VAL A 98 7.66 -5.66 -9.94
N PRO A 99 8.62 -5.43 -10.85
CA PRO A 99 8.62 -4.42 -11.91
C PRO A 99 8.11 -4.92 -13.27
N SER A 100 7.93 -6.22 -13.49
CA SER A 100 7.65 -6.75 -14.82
C SER A 100 6.37 -6.20 -15.46
N GLY A 101 5.26 -6.19 -14.75
CA GLY A 101 3.98 -5.71 -15.26
C GLY A 101 3.88 -4.20 -15.36
N ALA A 102 4.14 -3.50 -14.25
CA ALA A 102 3.97 -2.04 -14.20
C ALA A 102 4.96 -1.29 -15.12
N LEU A 103 6.20 -1.77 -15.27
CA LEU A 103 7.18 -1.19 -16.20
C LEU A 103 6.87 -1.53 -17.66
N MET A 104 6.23 -2.67 -17.91
CA MET A 104 5.84 -3.11 -19.27
C MET A 104 4.45 -2.60 -19.68
N GLY A 105 3.79 -1.80 -18.84
CA GLY A 105 2.53 -1.18 -19.19
C GLY A 105 1.27 -2.00 -18.88
N HIS A 106 1.40 -3.13 -18.21
CA HIS A 106 0.29 -4.03 -17.90
C HIS A 106 -0.34 -3.73 -16.53
N GLY A 107 -0.91 -2.55 -16.35
CA GLY A 107 -1.61 -2.18 -15.12
C GLY A 107 -3.07 -2.57 -15.11
N VAL A 108 -3.77 -2.13 -14.06
CA VAL A 108 -5.13 -2.60 -13.75
C VAL A 108 -6.23 -1.55 -13.89
N LEU A 109 -5.90 -0.30 -14.23
CA LEU A 109 -6.90 0.75 -14.38
C LEU A 109 -7.62 0.64 -15.75
N ALA A 110 -8.36 -0.47 -15.91
CA ALA A 110 -9.07 -0.90 -17.11
C ALA A 110 -10.33 -1.68 -16.74
N GLU A 111 -11.29 -1.81 -17.65
CA GLU A 111 -12.54 -2.56 -17.41
C GLU A 111 -12.31 -4.06 -17.24
N TYR A 112 -11.31 -4.60 -17.94
CA TYR A 112 -10.97 -6.03 -17.88
C TYR A 112 -9.47 -6.22 -17.79
N VAL A 113 -9.06 -7.20 -17.02
CA VAL A 113 -7.67 -7.63 -16.89
C VAL A 113 -7.58 -9.15 -16.88
N ARG A 114 -6.46 -9.69 -17.33
CA ARG A 114 -6.17 -11.11 -17.29
C ARG A 114 -4.93 -11.36 -16.45
N PHE A 115 -5.06 -12.25 -15.45
CA PHE A 115 -4.00 -12.58 -14.53
C PHE A 115 -3.79 -14.09 -14.39
N PRO A 116 -2.57 -14.55 -14.12
CA PRO A 116 -2.33 -15.88 -13.58
C PRO A 116 -3.07 -16.05 -12.26
N ALA A 117 -3.71 -17.18 -12.04
CA ALA A 117 -4.44 -17.46 -10.80
C ALA A 117 -3.60 -17.32 -9.52
N SER A 118 -2.26 -17.44 -9.63
CA SER A 118 -1.34 -17.21 -8.51
C SER A 118 -1.35 -15.77 -7.96
N GLN A 119 -1.84 -14.81 -8.75
CA GLN A 119 -1.97 -13.39 -8.38
C GLN A 119 -3.42 -13.02 -8.00
N VAL A 120 -4.32 -13.99 -7.96
CA VAL A 120 -5.75 -13.79 -7.70
C VAL A 120 -6.13 -14.51 -6.39
N VAL A 121 -6.85 -13.83 -5.52
CA VAL A 121 -7.38 -14.39 -4.28
C VAL A 121 -8.88 -14.16 -4.24
N ARG A 122 -9.64 -15.25 -4.03
CA ARG A 122 -11.09 -15.17 -3.78
C ARG A 122 -11.36 -14.45 -2.47
N ILE A 123 -12.43 -13.67 -2.43
CA ILE A 123 -12.92 -12.98 -1.23
C ILE A 123 -14.40 -13.29 -1.02
N ASP A 124 -14.87 -13.14 0.22
CA ASP A 124 -16.30 -13.26 0.55
C ASP A 124 -17.09 -12.15 -0.18
N PRO A 125 -18.23 -12.48 -0.81
CA PRO A 125 -19.03 -11.50 -1.55
C PRO A 125 -19.65 -10.40 -0.67
N THR A 126 -19.64 -10.55 0.66
CA THR A 126 -20.12 -9.53 1.60
C THR A 126 -19.10 -8.41 1.85
N ILE A 127 -17.84 -8.60 1.43
CA ILE A 127 -16.80 -7.56 1.58
C ILE A 127 -17.06 -6.44 0.56
N ASP A 128 -17.10 -5.20 1.07
CA ASP A 128 -17.18 -4.01 0.22
C ASP A 128 -16.03 -3.96 -0.78
N MET A 129 -16.33 -3.87 -2.07
CA MET A 129 -15.35 -3.96 -3.16
C MET A 129 -14.38 -2.78 -3.17
N ALA A 130 -14.81 -1.58 -2.73
CA ALA A 130 -13.91 -0.44 -2.64
C ALA A 130 -12.82 -0.69 -1.59
N SER A 131 -13.20 -1.18 -0.41
CA SER A 131 -12.25 -1.59 0.65
C SER A 131 -11.39 -2.77 0.18
N ALA A 132 -11.99 -3.78 -0.46
CA ALA A 132 -11.28 -4.97 -0.95
C ALA A 132 -10.14 -4.63 -1.91
N SER A 133 -10.29 -3.57 -2.73
CA SER A 133 -9.26 -3.15 -3.68
C SER A 133 -7.91 -2.79 -3.03
N GLY A 134 -7.87 -2.52 -1.72
CA GLY A 134 -6.65 -2.20 -0.96
C GLY A 134 -6.01 -3.39 -0.21
N ILE A 135 -6.55 -4.60 -0.34
CA ILE A 135 -6.09 -5.79 0.40
C ILE A 135 -4.66 -6.18 0.01
N ASN A 136 -4.36 -6.19 -1.27
CA ASN A 136 -3.09 -6.72 -1.76
C ASN A 136 -1.89 -5.87 -1.35
N CYS A 137 -1.80 -4.63 -1.82
CA CYS A 137 -0.61 -3.81 -1.58
C CYS A 137 -0.57 -3.30 -0.14
N SER A 138 -1.61 -2.58 0.30
CA SER A 138 -1.58 -1.99 1.65
C SER A 138 -1.70 -3.04 2.74
N GLY A 139 -2.54 -4.06 2.54
CA GLY A 139 -2.72 -5.15 3.50
C GLY A 139 -1.48 -6.03 3.66
N SER A 140 -0.96 -6.56 2.55
CA SER A 140 0.26 -7.38 2.55
C SER A 140 1.45 -6.64 3.14
N VAL A 141 1.67 -5.38 2.73
CA VAL A 141 2.79 -4.57 3.23
C VAL A 141 2.64 -4.28 4.72
N ALA A 142 1.43 -3.95 5.20
CA ALA A 142 1.18 -3.73 6.62
C ALA A 142 1.40 -5.00 7.46
N LEU A 143 0.97 -6.16 6.98
CA LEU A 143 1.22 -7.42 7.67
C LEU A 143 2.72 -7.76 7.70
N ARG A 144 3.41 -7.50 6.58
CA ARG A 144 4.85 -7.73 6.47
C ARG A 144 5.66 -6.85 7.41
N ILE A 145 5.37 -5.54 7.51
CA ILE A 145 6.10 -4.64 8.42
C ILE A 145 5.96 -5.11 9.88
N VAL A 146 4.75 -5.50 10.30
CA VAL A 146 4.48 -5.98 11.66
C VAL A 146 5.20 -7.31 11.95
N ARG A 147 5.22 -8.24 10.98
CA ARG A 147 5.93 -9.52 11.07
C ARG A 147 7.45 -9.35 11.09
N THR A 148 7.97 -8.49 10.22
CA THR A 148 9.41 -8.19 10.14
C THR A 148 9.93 -7.56 11.42
N ALA A 149 9.15 -6.68 12.05
CA ALA A 149 9.46 -6.12 13.37
C ALA A 149 9.39 -7.21 14.47
N GLY A 150 8.57 -8.23 14.29
CA GLY A 150 8.35 -9.26 15.32
C GLY A 150 7.54 -8.73 16.51
N VAL A 151 6.59 -7.83 16.26
CA VAL A 151 5.75 -7.23 17.31
C VAL A 151 5.02 -8.29 18.13
N ARG A 152 5.07 -8.14 19.46
CA ARG A 152 4.49 -9.06 20.46
C ARG A 152 3.69 -8.30 21.48
N GLU A 153 2.90 -9.04 22.25
CA GLU A 153 2.13 -8.51 23.39
C GLU A 153 3.02 -7.77 24.40
N GLY A 154 2.50 -6.67 24.93
CA GLY A 154 3.17 -5.83 25.92
C GLY A 154 4.23 -4.88 25.37
N GLN A 155 4.64 -5.00 24.11
CA GLN A 155 5.59 -4.09 23.48
C GLN A 155 4.93 -2.74 23.14
N THR A 156 5.74 -1.67 23.13
CA THR A 156 5.28 -0.33 22.74
C THR A 156 5.85 0.02 21.35
N VAL A 157 4.94 0.34 20.42
CA VAL A 157 5.26 0.59 19.02
C VAL A 157 4.81 1.98 18.61
N LEU A 158 5.69 2.73 17.94
CA LEU A 158 5.30 3.97 17.27
C LEU A 158 4.99 3.67 15.79
N VAL A 159 3.82 4.13 15.32
CA VAL A 159 3.42 4.04 13.90
C VAL A 159 3.41 5.44 13.30
N ASN A 160 4.40 5.76 12.48
CA ASN A 160 4.46 7.03 11.76
C ASN A 160 3.65 6.96 10.47
N GLY A 161 2.78 7.95 10.24
CA GLY A 161 1.80 7.95 9.15
C GLY A 161 0.58 7.07 9.43
N ALA A 162 0.16 6.99 10.70
CA ALA A 162 -0.90 6.12 11.22
C ALA A 162 -2.27 6.26 10.53
N SER A 163 -2.55 7.37 9.85
CA SER A 163 -3.80 7.60 9.10
C SER A 163 -3.74 7.26 7.62
N GLY A 164 -2.56 6.92 7.10
CA GLY A 164 -2.38 6.55 5.70
C GLY A 164 -2.85 5.13 5.38
N SER A 165 -2.82 4.74 4.10
CA SER A 165 -3.31 3.44 3.64
C SER A 165 -2.64 2.25 4.35
N ALA A 166 -1.32 2.19 4.39
CA ALA A 166 -0.61 1.13 5.12
C ALA A 166 -0.61 1.37 6.63
N GLY A 167 -0.37 2.62 7.10
CA GLY A 167 -0.28 2.94 8.53
C GLY A 167 -1.55 2.61 9.31
N SER A 168 -2.72 2.83 8.74
CA SER A 168 -4.01 2.50 9.35
C SER A 168 -4.19 0.99 9.60
N LEU A 169 -3.61 0.15 8.75
CA LEU A 169 -3.60 -1.30 8.90
C LEU A 169 -2.51 -1.74 9.89
N VAL A 170 -1.34 -1.11 9.86
CA VAL A 170 -0.26 -1.36 10.82
C VAL A 170 -0.72 -1.12 12.26
N VAL A 171 -1.46 -0.02 12.52
CA VAL A 171 -2.06 0.25 13.83
C VAL A 171 -2.93 -0.93 14.28
N GLN A 172 -3.88 -1.36 13.46
CA GLN A 172 -4.79 -2.47 13.78
C GLN A 172 -4.03 -3.79 13.99
N LEU A 173 -3.09 -4.12 13.10
CA LEU A 173 -2.32 -5.35 13.19
C LEU A 173 -1.42 -5.40 14.44
N CYS A 174 -0.83 -4.27 14.85
CA CYS A 174 -0.11 -4.18 16.12
C CYS A 174 -1.04 -4.40 17.32
N LYS A 175 -2.26 -3.86 17.28
CA LYS A 175 -3.26 -4.09 18.33
C LYS A 175 -3.69 -5.56 18.39
N LEU A 176 -3.89 -6.22 17.25
CA LEU A 176 -4.17 -7.65 17.21
C LEU A 176 -3.05 -8.52 17.79
N ARG A 177 -1.83 -8.00 17.88
CA ARG A 177 -0.68 -8.64 18.54
C ARG A 177 -0.54 -8.29 20.02
N GLY A 178 -1.48 -7.50 20.60
CA GLY A 178 -1.44 -7.08 22.01
C GLY A 178 -0.43 -5.97 22.31
N ALA A 179 0.09 -5.27 21.29
CA ALA A 179 1.02 -4.16 21.51
C ALA A 179 0.31 -2.89 21.96
N LYS A 180 1.04 -2.03 22.67
CA LYS A 180 0.68 -0.64 22.89
C LYS A 180 1.10 0.19 21.69
N VAL A 181 0.16 0.89 21.06
CA VAL A 181 0.37 1.62 19.82
C VAL A 181 0.29 3.14 20.05
N VAL A 182 1.35 3.84 19.67
CA VAL A 182 1.41 5.30 19.58
C VAL A 182 1.33 5.70 18.11
N GLY A 183 0.20 6.28 17.68
CA GLY A 183 -0.03 6.68 16.31
C GLY A 183 0.40 8.13 16.06
N VAL A 184 1.21 8.37 15.02
CA VAL A 184 1.63 9.71 14.59
C VAL A 184 0.91 10.06 13.29
N ALA A 185 0.13 11.14 13.30
CA ALA A 185 -0.53 11.69 12.12
C ALA A 185 -0.85 13.18 12.34
N SER A 186 -1.53 13.84 11.39
CA SER A 186 -2.05 15.22 11.61
C SER A 186 -3.28 15.20 12.51
N GLY A 187 -3.46 16.23 13.34
CA GLY A 187 -4.48 16.30 14.42
C GLY A 187 -5.91 16.00 13.95
N GLY A 188 -6.30 16.43 12.75
CA GLY A 188 -7.62 16.10 12.19
C GLY A 188 -7.88 14.61 11.96
N ASN A 189 -6.88 13.74 12.16
CA ASN A 189 -6.98 12.29 12.00
C ASN A 189 -7.03 11.54 13.34
N GLU A 190 -7.00 12.25 14.47
CA GLU A 190 -6.94 11.64 15.82
C GLU A 190 -8.09 10.66 16.05
N ALA A 191 -9.32 11.09 15.81
CA ALA A 191 -10.50 10.23 16.01
C ALA A 191 -10.44 8.94 15.21
N MET A 192 -9.99 9.02 13.92
CA MET A 192 -9.79 7.86 13.07
C MET A 192 -8.71 6.93 13.64
N VAL A 193 -7.54 7.46 13.97
CA VAL A 193 -6.39 6.65 14.41
C VAL A 193 -6.67 5.97 15.74
N ARG A 194 -7.32 6.67 16.68
CA ARG A 194 -7.79 6.07 17.94
C ARG A 194 -8.88 5.02 17.69
N GLY A 195 -9.82 5.28 16.79
CA GLY A 195 -10.86 4.32 16.41
C GLY A 195 -10.34 3.07 15.70
N LEU A 196 -9.08 3.08 15.22
CA LEU A 196 -8.36 1.92 14.70
C LEU A 196 -7.58 1.17 15.81
N GLY A 197 -7.60 1.68 17.04
CA GLY A 197 -7.02 1.03 18.20
C GLY A 197 -5.71 1.64 18.71
N ALA A 198 -5.27 2.80 18.23
CA ALA A 198 -4.11 3.46 18.82
C ALA A 198 -4.40 3.89 20.27
N ASP A 199 -3.52 3.53 21.20
CA ASP A 199 -3.63 3.86 22.62
C ASP A 199 -3.27 5.33 22.89
N GLU A 200 -2.27 5.82 22.15
CA GLU A 200 -1.82 7.21 22.19
C GLU A 200 -1.78 7.80 20.79
N PHE A 201 -1.95 9.13 20.70
CA PHE A 201 -1.89 9.86 19.43
C PHE A 201 -0.99 11.08 19.56
N ILE A 202 -0.15 11.28 18.54
CA ILE A 202 0.73 12.44 18.43
C ILE A 202 0.38 13.21 17.16
N ASP A 203 -0.05 14.46 17.31
CA ASP A 203 -0.17 15.39 16.18
C ASP A 203 1.22 15.98 15.87
N TYR A 204 1.85 15.47 14.82
CA TYR A 204 3.18 15.93 14.44
C TYR A 204 3.25 17.41 14.07
N ARG A 205 2.11 18.05 13.74
CA ARG A 205 2.05 19.49 13.40
C ARG A 205 2.14 20.41 14.61
N LYS A 206 1.94 19.86 15.81
CA LYS A 206 2.10 20.63 17.06
C LYS A 206 3.53 20.67 17.54
N HIS A 207 4.46 20.00 16.83
CA HIS A 207 5.86 19.88 17.23
C HIS A 207 6.76 20.25 16.06
N ASP A 208 7.47 21.38 16.15
CA ASP A 208 8.44 21.82 15.13
C ASP A 208 9.55 20.78 14.93
N ASN A 209 9.87 20.04 15.98
CA ASN A 209 10.84 18.95 15.96
C ASN A 209 10.27 17.71 16.63
N LEU A 210 9.60 16.86 15.84
CA LEU A 210 9.03 15.60 16.35
C LEU A 210 10.05 14.69 17.04
N PRO A 211 11.27 14.44 16.50
CA PRO A 211 12.30 13.68 17.21
C PRO A 211 12.65 14.23 18.61
N ALA A 212 12.80 15.54 18.76
CA ALA A 212 13.08 16.16 20.07
C ALA A 212 11.93 15.94 21.05
N TYR A 213 10.69 16.09 20.59
CA TYR A 213 9.50 15.77 21.41
C TYR A 213 9.49 14.29 21.82
N LEU A 214 9.76 13.37 20.90
CA LEU A 214 9.83 11.94 21.21
C LEU A 214 10.94 11.62 22.24
N ALA A 215 12.10 12.24 22.12
CA ALA A 215 13.20 12.09 23.09
C ALA A 215 12.78 12.56 24.50
N GLN A 216 12.08 13.68 24.58
CA GLN A 216 11.59 14.22 25.86
C GLN A 216 10.53 13.32 26.50
N GLN A 217 9.57 12.83 25.71
CA GLN A 217 8.42 12.07 26.24
C GLN A 217 8.73 10.59 26.46
N TYR A 218 9.54 9.99 25.59
CA TYR A 218 9.78 8.55 25.56
C TYR A 218 11.23 8.14 25.84
N GLY A 219 12.13 9.09 26.17
CA GLY A 219 13.53 8.80 26.47
C GLY A 219 13.73 7.86 27.66
N THR A 220 12.84 7.90 28.67
CA THR A 220 12.88 7.01 29.85
C THR A 220 12.08 5.71 29.65
N LYS A 221 11.20 5.66 28.66
CA LYS A 221 10.38 4.50 28.30
C LYS A 221 10.39 4.33 26.79
N PRO A 222 11.54 3.96 26.21
CA PRO A 222 11.74 3.94 24.77
C PRO A 222 10.88 2.85 24.09
N PHE A 223 10.57 3.08 22.81
CA PHE A 223 9.82 2.17 21.97
C PHE A 223 10.60 0.88 21.70
N ASP A 224 9.88 -0.21 21.54
CA ASP A 224 10.43 -1.47 21.04
C ASP A 224 10.66 -1.39 19.52
N PHE A 225 9.72 -0.76 18.78
CA PHE A 225 9.80 -0.59 17.34
C PHE A 225 9.25 0.77 16.89
N LEU A 226 9.85 1.28 15.80
CA LEU A 226 9.34 2.40 15.03
C LEU A 226 8.92 1.86 13.67
N LEU A 227 7.63 1.89 13.35
CA LEU A 227 7.07 1.44 12.07
C LEU A 227 6.77 2.67 11.22
N ASP A 228 7.67 2.96 10.27
CA ASP A 228 7.62 4.20 9.49
C ASP A 228 6.99 3.98 8.12
N CYS A 229 5.74 4.45 7.97
CA CYS A 229 5.01 4.43 6.70
C CYS A 229 5.19 5.73 5.89
N VAL A 230 6.02 6.66 6.36
CA VAL A 230 6.32 7.95 5.72
C VAL A 230 7.70 7.97 5.09
N GLY A 231 8.70 7.41 5.77
CA GLY A 231 10.09 7.42 5.35
C GLY A 231 10.82 8.68 5.78
N THR A 232 10.70 9.06 7.06
CA THR A 232 11.28 10.27 7.62
C THR A 232 12.69 10.00 8.15
N GLN A 233 13.73 10.52 7.49
CA GLN A 233 15.12 10.29 7.89
C GLN A 233 15.41 10.77 9.32
N ALA A 234 14.89 11.94 9.72
CA ALA A 234 15.09 12.48 11.04
C ALA A 234 14.57 11.55 12.16
N LEU A 235 13.53 10.75 11.88
CA LEU A 235 13.01 9.80 12.83
C LEU A 235 14.02 8.67 13.12
N PHE A 236 14.78 8.24 12.12
CA PHE A 236 15.85 7.23 12.31
C PHE A 236 17.12 7.83 12.92
N THR A 237 17.59 8.95 12.41
CA THR A 237 18.86 9.56 12.88
C THR A 237 18.83 9.91 14.37
N ASN A 238 17.67 10.29 14.91
CA ASN A 238 17.50 10.63 16.33
C ASN A 238 16.94 9.45 17.17
N SER A 239 16.72 8.29 16.56
CA SER A 239 16.12 7.13 17.23
C SER A 239 16.86 6.65 18.48
N PRO A 240 18.18 6.80 18.66
CA PRO A 240 18.86 6.40 19.90
C PRO A 240 18.29 7.03 21.17
N ALA A 241 17.59 8.16 21.04
CA ALA A 241 17.01 8.87 22.18
C ALA A 241 15.65 8.32 22.64
N TYR A 242 14.95 7.53 21.81
CA TYR A 242 13.60 7.03 22.09
C TYR A 242 13.30 5.62 21.56
N LEU A 243 14.28 4.94 20.97
CA LEU A 243 14.20 3.55 20.54
C LEU A 243 15.16 2.72 21.38
N LYS A 244 14.72 1.58 21.88
CA LYS A 244 15.56 0.62 22.63
C LYS A 244 16.79 0.22 21.82
N PRO A 245 17.92 -0.12 22.48
CA PRO A 245 19.13 -0.59 21.77
C PRO A 245 18.89 -1.79 20.86
N GLU A 246 18.08 -2.75 21.30
CA GLU A 246 17.67 -3.95 20.59
C GLU A 246 16.49 -3.73 19.61
N GLY A 247 15.89 -2.53 19.66
CA GLY A 247 14.77 -2.16 18.83
C GLY A 247 15.17 -1.90 17.38
N ALA A 248 14.17 -1.76 16.52
CA ALA A 248 14.37 -1.50 15.11
C ALA A 248 13.42 -0.42 14.58
N LEU A 249 13.91 0.37 13.61
CA LEU A 249 13.02 1.11 12.73
C LEU A 249 12.80 0.29 11.45
N VAL A 250 11.53 0.03 11.13
CA VAL A 250 11.13 -0.64 9.90
C VAL A 250 10.44 0.38 8.99
N ASN A 251 11.06 0.68 7.86
CA ASN A 251 10.60 1.69 6.89
C ASN A 251 10.02 1.06 5.63
N ILE A 252 8.85 1.54 5.23
CA ILE A 252 8.21 1.26 3.94
C ILE A 252 7.87 2.54 3.17
N GLY A 253 8.11 3.71 3.78
CA GLY A 253 7.77 5.01 3.20
C GLY A 253 8.87 5.60 2.33
N ALA A 254 8.47 6.44 1.38
CA ALA A 254 9.37 7.16 0.47
C ALA A 254 8.86 8.59 0.19
N LEU A 255 8.14 9.20 1.14
CA LEU A 255 7.51 10.51 0.91
C LEU A 255 8.51 11.68 0.87
N GLU A 256 9.76 11.48 1.33
CA GLU A 256 10.86 12.46 1.14
C GLU A 256 11.39 12.47 -0.31
N GLY A 257 10.94 11.54 -1.15
CA GLY A 257 11.33 11.38 -2.54
C GLY A 257 12.30 10.22 -2.76
N VAL A 258 12.28 9.65 -3.98
CA VAL A 258 13.00 8.42 -4.32
C VAL A 258 14.51 8.54 -4.09
N LEU A 259 15.14 9.61 -4.59
CA LEU A 259 16.59 9.80 -4.47
C LEU A 259 17.02 9.97 -3.00
N ALA A 260 16.25 10.75 -2.22
CA ALA A 260 16.50 10.90 -0.79
C ALA A 260 16.36 9.55 -0.07
N THR A 261 15.32 8.79 -0.38
CA THR A 261 15.07 7.47 0.21
C THR A 261 16.20 6.48 -0.09
N ILE A 262 16.67 6.42 -1.33
CA ILE A 262 17.80 5.54 -1.72
C ILE A 262 19.08 5.95 -0.98
N ARG A 263 19.42 7.24 -1.02
CA ARG A 263 20.58 7.76 -0.30
C ARG A 263 20.52 7.43 1.20
N ASN A 264 19.38 7.72 1.83
CA ASN A 264 19.18 7.50 3.26
C ASN A 264 19.26 6.00 3.59
N ALA A 265 18.70 5.13 2.76
CA ALA A 265 18.79 3.68 2.95
C ALA A 265 20.25 3.20 2.89
N ILE A 266 21.04 3.67 1.94
CA ILE A 266 22.48 3.34 1.84
C ILE A 266 23.21 3.75 3.12
N PHE A 267 23.02 4.98 3.58
CA PHE A 267 23.66 5.44 4.82
C PHE A 267 23.18 4.66 6.05
N ASN A 268 21.88 4.45 6.17
CA ASN A 268 21.29 3.78 7.33
C ASN A 268 21.68 2.28 7.42
N LEU A 269 21.91 1.63 6.28
CA LEU A 269 22.27 0.21 6.23
C LEU A 269 23.79 -0.04 6.33
N PHE A 270 24.61 0.86 5.78
CA PHE A 270 26.03 0.59 5.58
C PHE A 270 26.97 1.50 6.38
N LEU A 271 26.51 2.65 6.91
CA LEU A 271 27.38 3.52 7.70
C LEU A 271 27.48 2.97 9.14
N PRO A 272 28.65 2.49 9.58
CA PRO A 272 28.83 1.95 10.91
C PRO A 272 28.81 3.08 11.98
N ALA A 273 28.40 2.74 13.21
CA ALA A 273 28.24 3.71 14.29
C ALA A 273 29.53 4.47 14.62
N TRP A 274 30.69 3.84 14.52
CA TRP A 274 31.99 4.47 14.76
C TRP A 274 32.40 5.49 13.70
N LEU A 275 31.74 5.50 12.52
CA LEU A 275 31.87 6.54 11.48
C LEU A 275 30.71 7.53 11.48
N GLY A 276 29.90 7.58 12.56
CA GLY A 276 28.77 8.48 12.69
C GLY A 276 27.42 7.89 12.24
N GLY A 277 27.36 6.60 11.97
CA GLY A 277 26.09 5.89 11.72
C GLY A 277 25.25 5.76 12.99
N VAL A 278 23.97 5.51 12.83
CA VAL A 278 23.02 5.36 13.94
C VAL A 278 23.17 3.99 14.58
N PRO A 279 23.42 3.88 15.91
CA PRO A 279 23.55 2.58 16.59
C PRO A 279 22.18 1.93 16.87
N ARG A 280 21.37 1.80 15.84
CA ARG A 280 20.04 1.16 15.88
C ARG A 280 19.85 0.37 14.59
N ARG A 281 19.04 -0.67 14.67
CA ARG A 281 18.71 -1.50 13.52
C ARG A 281 17.75 -0.75 12.60
N TYR A 282 18.14 -0.62 11.32
CA TYR A 282 17.30 -0.11 10.24
C TYR A 282 16.92 -1.25 9.31
N ILE A 283 15.63 -1.36 9.01
CA ILE A 283 15.11 -2.33 8.05
C ILE A 283 14.28 -1.56 7.04
N MET A 284 14.60 -1.72 5.77
CA MET A 284 13.81 -1.16 4.68
C MET A 284 13.51 -2.26 3.67
N PHE A 285 12.27 -2.29 3.22
CA PHE A 285 11.90 -3.16 2.10
C PHE A 285 10.88 -2.48 1.19
N SER A 286 10.98 -2.83 -0.07
CA SER A 286 9.98 -2.52 -1.10
C SER A 286 9.80 -3.81 -1.89
N THR A 287 8.77 -4.57 -1.53
CA THR A 287 8.52 -5.88 -2.12
C THR A 287 7.12 -5.92 -2.69
N PRO A 288 6.90 -6.67 -3.76
CA PRO A 288 5.56 -6.92 -4.26
C PRO A 288 4.69 -7.59 -3.20
N PRO A 289 3.37 -7.49 -3.31
CA PRO A 289 2.45 -8.29 -2.50
C PRO A 289 2.77 -9.78 -2.62
N GLU A 290 2.53 -10.52 -1.54
CA GLU A 290 2.66 -11.98 -1.50
C GLU A 290 1.28 -12.59 -1.28
N ARG A 291 0.97 -13.66 -2.03
CA ARG A 291 -0.33 -14.33 -1.98
C ARG A 291 -0.71 -14.75 -0.56
N ASP A 292 0.22 -15.33 0.19
CA ASP A 292 -0.05 -15.81 1.56
C ASP A 292 -0.43 -14.67 2.51
N TYR A 293 0.22 -13.51 2.39
CA TYR A 293 -0.16 -12.32 3.15
C TYR A 293 -1.52 -11.78 2.71
N THR A 294 -1.82 -11.80 1.42
CA THR A 294 -3.13 -11.41 0.90
C THR A 294 -4.23 -12.31 1.47
N VAL A 295 -4.04 -13.64 1.45
CA VAL A 295 -4.98 -14.61 2.02
C VAL A 295 -5.20 -14.36 3.51
N GLU A 296 -4.15 -14.11 4.29
CA GLU A 296 -4.29 -13.84 5.72
C GLU A 296 -5.01 -12.52 6.00
N VAL A 297 -4.69 -11.46 5.26
CA VAL A 297 -5.38 -10.16 5.38
C VAL A 297 -6.86 -10.30 5.03
N THR A 298 -7.17 -11.02 3.95
CA THR A 298 -8.55 -11.32 3.55
C THR A 298 -9.30 -12.02 4.67
N ARG A 299 -8.74 -13.07 5.25
CA ARG A 299 -9.34 -13.79 6.38
C ARG A 299 -9.59 -12.87 7.59
N LEU A 300 -8.64 -12.01 7.94
CA LEU A 300 -8.82 -11.07 9.05
C LEU A 300 -9.96 -10.06 8.80
N ILE A 301 -10.20 -9.70 7.54
CA ILE A 301 -11.31 -8.83 7.14
C ILE A 301 -12.62 -9.59 7.21
N GLU A 302 -12.69 -10.83 6.70
CA GLU A 302 -13.84 -11.71 6.78
C GLU A 302 -14.27 -12.01 8.23
N GLU A 303 -13.27 -12.14 9.13
CA GLU A 303 -13.49 -12.28 10.58
C GLU A 303 -13.91 -10.96 11.27
N GLY A 304 -14.00 -9.84 10.55
CA GLY A 304 -14.29 -8.50 11.11
C GLY A 304 -13.21 -7.94 12.03
N ARG A 305 -12.02 -8.51 12.01
CA ARG A 305 -10.87 -8.13 12.88
C ARG A 305 -9.97 -7.07 12.27
N LEU A 306 -10.05 -6.87 10.97
CA LEU A 306 -9.31 -5.87 10.22
C LEU A 306 -10.26 -5.14 9.27
N ARG A 307 -10.08 -3.85 9.10
CA ARG A 307 -10.81 -3.05 8.11
C ARG A 307 -9.86 -2.17 7.33
N ILE A 308 -10.12 -1.99 6.04
CA ILE A 308 -9.36 -1.09 5.18
C ILE A 308 -10.12 0.24 5.08
N PRO A 309 -9.62 1.32 5.66
CA PRO A 309 -10.24 2.62 5.51
C PRO A 309 -10.15 3.13 4.06
N VAL A 310 -11.27 3.61 3.54
CA VAL A 310 -11.34 4.28 2.23
C VAL A 310 -11.51 5.77 2.48
N ASP A 311 -10.63 6.58 1.90
CA ASP A 311 -10.65 8.03 1.98
C ASP A 311 -11.72 8.61 1.04
N SER A 312 -11.73 8.13 -0.19
CA SER A 312 -12.60 8.61 -1.26
C SER A 312 -12.70 7.60 -2.40
N VAL A 313 -13.86 7.57 -3.04
CA VAL A 313 -14.12 6.78 -4.25
C VAL A 313 -14.43 7.76 -5.37
N PHE A 314 -13.76 7.62 -6.50
CA PHE A 314 -13.94 8.41 -7.71
C PHE A 314 -14.49 7.52 -8.82
N GLU A 315 -15.31 8.06 -9.70
CA GLU A 315 -15.73 7.35 -10.92
C GLU A 315 -14.54 7.22 -11.90
N MET A 316 -14.61 6.23 -12.78
CA MET A 316 -13.54 5.98 -13.76
C MET A 316 -13.19 7.22 -14.58
N GLU A 317 -14.19 8.02 -14.93
CA GLU A 317 -14.02 9.24 -15.74
C GLU A 317 -13.23 10.34 -14.99
N ASP A 318 -13.25 10.32 -13.65
CA ASP A 318 -12.55 11.29 -12.80
C ASP A 318 -11.26 10.73 -12.16
N ALA A 319 -10.59 9.81 -12.84
CA ALA A 319 -9.34 9.25 -12.33
C ALA A 319 -8.26 10.31 -12.11
N VAL A 320 -8.25 11.42 -12.89
CA VAL A 320 -7.31 12.52 -12.67
C VAL A 320 -7.54 13.16 -11.30
N GLY A 321 -8.79 13.45 -10.92
CA GLY A 321 -9.15 13.95 -9.58
C GLY A 321 -8.70 13.00 -8.47
N ALA A 322 -8.81 11.68 -8.67
CA ALA A 322 -8.31 10.70 -7.73
C ALA A 322 -6.77 10.78 -7.56
N TYR A 323 -6.02 10.95 -8.65
CA TYR A 323 -4.57 11.15 -8.58
C TYR A 323 -4.19 12.49 -7.94
N GLU A 324 -4.94 13.55 -8.18
CA GLU A 324 -4.76 14.83 -7.49
C GLU A 324 -4.99 14.67 -5.98
N ARG A 325 -6.02 13.91 -5.59
CA ARG A 325 -6.28 13.60 -4.18
C ARG A 325 -5.10 12.88 -3.52
N ILE A 326 -4.55 11.83 -4.13
CA ILE A 326 -3.43 11.10 -3.55
C ILE A 326 -2.13 11.93 -3.54
N ALA A 327 -1.93 12.78 -4.54
CA ALA A 327 -0.77 13.69 -4.63
C ALA A 327 -0.73 14.72 -3.49
N THR A 328 -1.86 15.03 -2.85
CA THR A 328 -1.88 15.89 -1.65
C THR A 328 -1.13 15.28 -0.47
N LYS A 329 -0.88 13.96 -0.45
CA LYS A 329 -0.32 13.18 0.66
C LYS A 329 -1.15 13.28 1.95
N ARG A 330 -2.44 13.59 1.84
CA ARG A 330 -3.38 13.80 2.97
C ARG A 330 -4.55 12.83 2.98
N ALA A 331 -4.51 11.79 2.16
CA ALA A 331 -5.54 10.75 2.14
C ALA A 331 -5.60 9.99 3.47
N ARG A 332 -6.81 9.68 3.93
CA ARG A 332 -7.12 8.95 5.17
C ARG A 332 -7.47 7.50 4.84
N GLY A 333 -6.47 6.69 4.53
CA GLY A 333 -6.67 5.35 3.95
C GLY A 333 -6.48 5.33 2.45
N LYS A 334 -7.30 4.58 1.73
CA LYS A 334 -7.19 4.36 0.29
C LYS A 334 -7.98 5.37 -0.52
N VAL A 335 -7.39 5.84 -1.61
CA VAL A 335 -8.10 6.53 -2.69
C VAL A 335 -8.41 5.49 -3.76
N VAL A 336 -9.67 5.38 -4.15
CA VAL A 336 -10.17 4.28 -4.98
C VAL A 336 -10.88 4.84 -6.21
N ILE A 337 -10.76 4.14 -7.34
CA ILE A 337 -11.50 4.43 -8.56
C ILE A 337 -12.49 3.28 -8.79
N LYS A 338 -13.79 3.61 -8.88
CA LYS A 338 -14.84 2.69 -9.34
C LYS A 338 -14.78 2.62 -10.87
N VAL A 339 -14.48 1.45 -11.39
CA VAL A 339 -14.29 1.22 -12.85
C VAL A 339 -15.58 0.80 -13.51
N TRP A 340 -16.30 -0.16 -12.92
CA TRP A 340 -17.54 -0.68 -13.44
C TRP A 340 -18.73 0.11 -12.90
N ARG A 341 -19.67 0.43 -13.80
CA ARG A 341 -21.01 0.91 -13.46
C ARG A 341 -21.98 -0.27 -13.45
N ASP A 342 -22.75 -0.37 -12.39
CA ASP A 342 -23.87 -1.33 -12.28
C ASP A 342 -24.94 -1.05 -13.33
#